data_65c555ef071dfa1a5f26af388862509f
#
_entry.id   65c555ef071dfa1a5f26af388862509f
#
_cell.length_a   1.000
_cell.length_b   1.000
_cell.length_c   1.000
_cell.angle_alpha   90.00
_cell.angle_beta   90.00
_cell.angle_gamma   90.00
#
_symmetry.space_group_name_H-M   'P 1'
#
loop_
_entity.id
_entity.type
_entity.pdbx_description
1 polymer ?
#
loop_
_entity_poly.entity_id
_entity_poly.type
_entity_poly.pdbx_seq_one_letter_code
_entity_poly.pdbx_strand_id
1 'polypeptide(L)'
;MRIGISVFTHAGQNVWENGLGQNVFYLARLLRTLPFVEEVLLLNCGDQSHLPDDVEPDGAGFRLIAPQDTTDLIDVAIEMAGGLDVNWLDQLRSKGKKVVYHCCGQPYAALIEPTIFGKEGYSSRFERCDEIWTLPRDRCFHPMLESLYRCPVYDVPYLWEPAFLERRATLLRRDHAVEFGYRPQPRKEYTFRALRAAVLEPNISVTKTCSIPMLICDAAFRANEDAIAELHLLNTIQMKDHPTFVHLANSLDLTKRRKVRFEQRHDFAGYMSQFGDAVVTHQWQQDQNTLYLDALYGGYPLIHNSKWLGSAGYYYPDADIPSGACRLIEASRNHDENFDSYRRSASEFLAALSPLHTMNQTAYSRSLLRLTSVRDRRAAC
;
A
#
# COMPACT_ATOMS: atom_id res chain seq x y z
N MET A 1 -22.20 -18.78 -1.32
CA MET A 1 -21.01 -18.74 -0.41
C MET A 1 -21.02 -17.43 0.34
N ARG A 2 -20.83 -17.48 1.67
CA ARG A 2 -20.73 -16.30 2.53
C ARG A 2 -19.29 -16.17 3.03
N ILE A 3 -18.70 -14.98 2.92
CA ILE A 3 -17.27 -14.75 3.17
C ILE A 3 -17.12 -13.70 4.26
N GLY A 4 -16.27 -13.98 5.25
CA GLY A 4 -15.86 -13.02 6.26
C GLY A 4 -14.44 -12.54 5.99
N ILE A 5 -14.18 -11.22 6.01
CA ILE A 5 -12.84 -10.63 5.88
C ILE A 5 -12.49 -9.90 7.16
N SER A 6 -11.34 -10.19 7.75
CA SER A 6 -10.91 -9.52 8.98
C SER A 6 -10.54 -8.06 8.71
N VAL A 7 -10.98 -7.17 9.59
CA VAL A 7 -10.65 -5.76 9.60
C VAL A 7 -10.31 -5.31 11.01
N PHE A 8 -9.28 -4.50 11.15
CA PHE A 8 -8.92 -3.89 12.42
C PHE A 8 -9.55 -2.51 12.52
N THR A 9 -10.31 -2.28 13.61
CA THR A 9 -10.93 -0.97 13.89
C THR A 9 -10.35 -0.40 15.18
N HIS A 10 -10.11 0.91 15.21
CA HIS A 10 -9.66 1.61 16.43
C HIS A 10 -10.18 3.05 16.44
N ALA A 11 -10.24 3.64 17.63
CA ALA A 11 -10.66 5.01 17.80
C ALA A 11 -9.73 5.98 17.03
N GLY A 12 -10.32 6.93 16.31
CA GLY A 12 -9.58 7.89 15.50
C GLY A 12 -8.95 7.31 14.22
N GLN A 13 -9.36 6.12 13.83
CA GLN A 13 -8.90 5.50 12.58
C GLN A 13 -9.30 6.34 11.38
N ASN A 14 -8.33 6.49 10.49
CA ASN A 14 -8.46 7.20 9.23
C ASN A 14 -8.09 6.24 8.10
N VAL A 15 -9.02 5.97 7.20
CA VAL A 15 -8.81 5.02 6.09
C VAL A 15 -7.79 5.53 5.06
N TRP A 16 -7.62 6.86 4.96
CA TRP A 16 -6.67 7.51 4.03
C TRP A 16 -5.22 7.23 4.36
N GLU A 17 -4.92 6.91 5.61
CA GLU A 17 -3.56 6.69 6.11
C GLU A 17 -3.15 5.22 6.10
N ASN A 18 -4.09 4.31 5.84
CA ASN A 18 -3.87 2.88 5.94
C ASN A 18 -4.23 2.13 4.65
N GLY A 19 -3.25 1.95 3.78
CA GLY A 19 -3.43 1.18 2.54
C GLY A 19 -3.89 -0.26 2.74
N LEU A 20 -3.52 -0.92 3.85
CA LEU A 20 -4.01 -2.26 4.17
C LEU A 20 -5.51 -2.23 4.50
N GLY A 21 -5.97 -1.23 5.25
CA GLY A 21 -7.39 -1.02 5.50
C GLY A 21 -8.18 -0.82 4.21
N GLN A 22 -7.69 0.01 3.29
CA GLN A 22 -8.31 0.20 1.97
C GLN A 22 -8.42 -1.11 1.18
N ASN A 23 -7.37 -1.95 1.20
CA ASN A 23 -7.35 -3.22 0.47
C ASN A 23 -8.46 -4.19 0.93
N VAL A 24 -8.89 -4.16 2.21
CA VAL A 24 -10.03 -4.95 2.70
C VAL A 24 -11.29 -4.57 1.92
N PHE A 25 -11.54 -3.28 1.74
CA PHE A 25 -12.74 -2.80 1.03
C PHE A 25 -12.68 -3.08 -0.47
N TYR A 26 -11.51 -2.94 -1.10
CA TYR A 26 -11.33 -3.31 -2.51
C TYR A 26 -11.60 -4.81 -2.72
N LEU A 27 -11.09 -5.66 -1.84
CA LEU A 27 -11.37 -7.10 -1.89
C LEU A 27 -12.86 -7.39 -1.65
N ALA A 28 -13.45 -6.81 -0.61
CA ALA A 28 -14.87 -6.99 -0.30
C ALA A 28 -15.77 -6.56 -1.47
N ARG A 29 -15.45 -5.44 -2.13
CA ARG A 29 -16.16 -4.97 -3.31
C ARG A 29 -16.05 -5.96 -4.48
N LEU A 30 -14.84 -6.46 -4.77
CA LEU A 30 -14.64 -7.47 -5.79
C LEU A 30 -15.48 -8.73 -5.50
N LEU A 31 -15.37 -9.26 -4.27
CA LEU A 31 -16.03 -10.51 -3.91
C LEU A 31 -17.56 -10.43 -4.03
N ARG A 32 -18.16 -9.28 -3.73
CA ARG A 32 -19.60 -9.05 -3.89
C ARG A 32 -20.06 -9.08 -5.35
N THR A 33 -19.17 -8.92 -6.32
CA THR A 33 -19.52 -9.03 -7.74
C THR A 33 -19.55 -10.46 -8.25
N LEU A 34 -19.04 -11.41 -7.49
CA LEU A 34 -18.94 -12.80 -7.91
C LEU A 34 -20.30 -13.51 -7.77
N PRO A 35 -20.83 -14.16 -8.81
CA PRO A 35 -22.21 -14.65 -8.83
C PRO A 35 -22.52 -15.76 -7.81
N PHE A 36 -21.50 -16.42 -7.28
CA PHE A 36 -21.63 -17.49 -6.27
C PHE A 36 -21.37 -16.98 -4.82
N VAL A 37 -21.06 -15.70 -4.65
CA VAL A 37 -20.94 -15.06 -3.34
C VAL A 37 -22.26 -14.40 -2.97
N GLU A 38 -22.86 -14.86 -1.91
CA GLU A 38 -24.15 -14.37 -1.41
C GLU A 38 -23.99 -13.14 -0.54
N GLU A 39 -22.97 -13.16 0.33
CA GLU A 39 -22.70 -12.09 1.29
C GLU A 39 -21.22 -11.98 1.61
N VAL A 40 -20.75 -10.75 1.83
CA VAL A 40 -19.43 -10.45 2.38
C VAL A 40 -19.60 -9.69 3.67
N LEU A 41 -19.08 -10.26 4.77
CA LEU A 41 -19.10 -9.69 6.12
C LEU A 41 -17.71 -9.17 6.48
N LEU A 42 -17.63 -8.10 7.27
CA LEU A 42 -16.38 -7.63 7.87
C LEU A 42 -16.30 -8.18 9.31
N LEU A 43 -15.22 -8.91 9.58
CA LEU A 43 -14.93 -9.51 10.88
C LEU A 43 -14.14 -8.50 11.72
N ASN A 44 -14.79 -7.94 12.72
CA ASN A 44 -14.21 -6.91 13.57
C ASN A 44 -13.14 -7.47 14.50
N CYS A 45 -11.89 -7.13 14.27
CA CYS A 45 -10.76 -7.48 15.13
C CYS A 45 -10.30 -6.32 16.03
N GLY A 46 -11.02 -5.22 16.04
CA GLY A 46 -10.70 -4.02 16.81
C GLY A 46 -11.71 -3.69 17.89
N ASP A 47 -11.66 -2.45 18.36
CA ASP A 47 -12.43 -1.98 19.53
C ASP A 47 -13.63 -1.09 19.20
N GLN A 48 -13.85 -0.76 17.91
CA GLN A 48 -14.98 0.07 17.50
C GLN A 48 -16.16 -0.76 17.02
N SER A 49 -17.37 -0.32 17.34
CA SER A 49 -18.63 -1.00 16.94
C SER A 49 -19.10 -0.65 15.53
N HIS A 50 -18.47 0.30 14.87
CA HIS A 50 -18.81 0.79 13.54
C HIS A 50 -17.55 1.07 12.73
N LEU A 51 -17.71 1.06 11.41
CA LEU A 51 -16.65 1.44 10.48
C LEU A 51 -16.41 2.96 10.55
N PRO A 52 -15.20 3.42 10.21
CA PRO A 52 -14.95 4.85 10.07
C PRO A 52 -15.94 5.49 9.07
N ASP A 53 -16.41 6.69 9.37
CA ASP A 53 -17.35 7.45 8.51
C ASP A 53 -16.82 7.63 7.08
N ASP A 54 -15.51 7.60 6.94
CA ASP A 54 -14.82 7.70 5.66
C ASP A 54 -14.98 6.50 4.74
N VAL A 55 -15.44 5.36 5.25
CA VAL A 55 -15.59 4.11 4.50
C VAL A 55 -16.93 4.02 3.79
N GLU A 56 -17.96 4.73 4.27
CA GLU A 56 -19.32 4.67 3.74
C GLU A 56 -19.70 5.89 2.88
N PRO A 57 -19.25 6.02 1.64
CA PRO A 57 -19.89 6.98 0.74
C PRO A 57 -21.04 6.41 -0.04
N ASP A 58 -21.00 5.12 -0.36
CA ASP A 58 -21.90 4.53 -1.36
C ASP A 58 -22.94 3.60 -0.76
N GLY A 59 -23.18 3.68 0.55
CA GLY A 59 -24.17 2.79 1.20
C GLY A 59 -23.87 1.31 0.91
N ALA A 60 -22.59 0.97 0.76
CA ALA A 60 -22.19 -0.38 0.40
C ALA A 60 -22.59 -1.41 1.46
N GLY A 61 -23.06 -0.92 2.63
CA GLY A 61 -23.72 -1.73 3.62
C GLY A 61 -22.92 -2.96 4.03
N PHE A 62 -21.61 -2.82 4.30
CA PHE A 62 -20.85 -3.91 4.88
C PHE A 62 -21.24 -4.05 6.35
N ARG A 63 -21.69 -5.21 6.72
CA ARG A 63 -21.97 -5.54 8.11
C ARG A 63 -20.67 -5.82 8.84
N LEU A 64 -20.39 -5.04 9.89
CA LEU A 64 -19.28 -5.25 10.81
C LEU A 64 -19.78 -6.14 11.97
N ILE A 65 -19.20 -7.32 12.17
CA ILE A 65 -19.65 -8.30 13.13
C ILE A 65 -18.43 -8.90 13.85
N ALA A 66 -18.58 -9.19 15.16
CA ALA A 66 -17.53 -9.90 15.90
C ALA A 66 -17.28 -11.29 15.28
N PRO A 67 -16.02 -11.74 15.13
CA PRO A 67 -15.71 -13.01 14.48
C PRO A 67 -16.52 -14.18 15.05
N GLN A 68 -16.63 -14.28 16.37
CA GLN A 68 -17.32 -15.37 17.06
C GLN A 68 -18.81 -15.48 16.70
N ASP A 69 -19.46 -14.35 16.42
CA ASP A 69 -20.88 -14.31 16.07
C ASP A 69 -21.12 -14.74 14.62
N THR A 70 -20.07 -14.88 13.83
CA THR A 70 -20.16 -15.29 12.42
C THR A 70 -19.88 -16.77 12.16
N THR A 71 -19.59 -17.55 13.21
CA THR A 71 -19.14 -18.95 13.10
C THR A 71 -20.06 -19.81 12.23
N ASP A 72 -21.37 -19.64 12.32
CA ASP A 72 -22.35 -20.38 11.53
C ASP A 72 -22.84 -19.60 10.29
N LEU A 73 -22.45 -18.34 10.16
CA LEU A 73 -22.87 -17.47 9.06
C LEU A 73 -21.97 -17.54 7.83
N ILE A 74 -20.67 -17.80 8.00
CA ILE A 74 -19.70 -17.76 6.91
C ILE A 74 -19.26 -19.17 6.49
N ASP A 75 -18.84 -19.30 5.24
CA ASP A 75 -18.24 -20.49 4.66
C ASP A 75 -16.72 -20.38 4.55
N VAL A 76 -16.23 -19.14 4.39
CA VAL A 76 -14.79 -18.83 4.27
C VAL A 76 -14.46 -17.63 5.16
N ALA A 77 -13.39 -17.72 5.93
CA ALA A 77 -12.76 -16.61 6.65
C ALA A 77 -11.47 -16.21 5.92
N ILE A 78 -11.31 -14.92 5.62
CA ILE A 78 -10.08 -14.34 5.05
C ILE A 78 -9.44 -13.46 6.12
N GLU A 79 -8.34 -13.91 6.70
CA GLU A 79 -7.53 -13.10 7.61
C GLU A 79 -6.63 -12.16 6.81
N MET A 80 -6.82 -10.85 6.93
CA MET A 80 -6.12 -9.85 6.12
C MET A 80 -5.62 -8.68 6.97
N ALA A 81 -6.49 -7.80 7.44
CA ALA A 81 -6.16 -6.59 8.19
C ALA A 81 -6.72 -6.67 9.62
N GLY A 82 -6.27 -7.64 10.37
CA GLY A 82 -6.68 -7.92 11.74
C GLY A 82 -6.43 -9.39 12.06
N GLY A 83 -5.75 -9.66 13.17
CA GLY A 83 -5.48 -11.02 13.62
C GLY A 83 -6.75 -11.68 14.13
N LEU A 84 -7.03 -12.89 13.64
CA LEU A 84 -8.14 -13.72 14.11
C LEU A 84 -7.67 -14.67 15.22
N ASP A 85 -8.53 -14.92 16.20
CA ASP A 85 -8.24 -15.85 17.29
C ASP A 85 -8.02 -17.28 16.76
N VAL A 86 -6.88 -17.88 17.09
CA VAL A 86 -6.51 -19.20 16.54
C VAL A 86 -7.44 -20.33 17.01
N ASN A 87 -8.04 -20.22 18.19
CA ASN A 87 -8.99 -21.24 18.65
C ASN A 87 -10.29 -21.13 17.87
N TRP A 88 -10.72 -19.91 17.55
CA TRP A 88 -11.89 -19.68 16.69
C TRP A 88 -11.63 -20.16 15.26
N LEU A 89 -10.42 -19.97 14.72
CA LEU A 89 -10.05 -20.51 13.40
C LEU A 89 -10.08 -22.05 13.39
N ASP A 90 -9.64 -22.70 14.47
CA ASP A 90 -9.76 -24.16 14.61
C ASP A 90 -11.22 -24.61 14.68
N GLN A 91 -12.06 -23.87 15.41
CA GLN A 91 -13.50 -24.15 15.46
C GLN A 91 -14.14 -24.04 14.06
N LEU A 92 -13.81 -23.01 13.29
CA LEU A 92 -14.29 -22.89 11.89
C LEU A 92 -13.89 -24.11 11.06
N ARG A 93 -12.59 -24.46 11.10
CA ARG A 93 -12.05 -25.59 10.33
C ARG A 93 -12.65 -26.93 10.77
N SER A 94 -12.91 -27.13 12.06
CA SER A 94 -13.59 -28.33 12.56
C SER A 94 -15.03 -28.47 12.06
N LYS A 95 -15.69 -27.37 11.73
CA LYS A 95 -17.00 -27.31 11.08
C LYS A 95 -16.93 -27.41 9.54
N GLY A 96 -15.75 -27.69 8.97
CA GLY A 96 -15.55 -27.79 7.52
C GLY A 96 -15.50 -26.43 6.78
N LYS A 97 -15.47 -25.31 7.53
CA LYS A 97 -15.27 -23.98 6.96
C LYS A 97 -13.82 -23.81 6.52
N LYS A 98 -13.56 -22.89 5.60
CA LYS A 98 -12.23 -22.64 5.08
C LYS A 98 -11.63 -21.35 5.63
N VAL A 99 -10.32 -21.37 5.84
CA VAL A 99 -9.56 -20.22 6.35
C VAL A 99 -8.43 -19.88 5.36
N VAL A 100 -8.38 -18.63 4.96
CA VAL A 100 -7.32 -18.06 4.11
C VAL A 100 -6.56 -17.02 4.91
N TYR A 101 -5.23 -17.07 4.86
CA TYR A 101 -4.40 -15.95 5.28
C TYR A 101 -3.99 -15.14 4.04
N HIS A 102 -4.51 -13.92 3.90
CA HIS A 102 -4.12 -13.00 2.82
C HIS A 102 -2.96 -12.13 3.30
N CYS A 103 -1.75 -12.53 2.94
CA CYS A 103 -0.52 -11.86 3.31
C CYS A 103 -0.27 -10.65 2.40
N CYS A 104 -0.52 -9.43 2.89
CA CYS A 104 -0.33 -8.18 2.16
C CYS A 104 1.00 -7.47 2.48
N GLY A 105 1.64 -7.82 3.59
CA GLY A 105 2.96 -7.33 3.98
C GLY A 105 4.09 -8.12 3.33
N GLN A 106 5.32 -7.64 3.45
CA GLN A 106 6.50 -8.38 3.02
C GLN A 106 6.79 -9.52 4.03
N PRO A 107 6.66 -10.81 3.64
CA PRO A 107 6.58 -11.92 4.59
C PRO A 107 7.84 -12.12 5.42
N TYR A 108 9.02 -11.93 4.82
CA TYR A 108 10.29 -12.12 5.50
C TYR A 108 10.53 -11.05 6.57
N ALA A 109 10.29 -9.78 6.23
CA ALA A 109 10.42 -8.69 7.20
C ALA A 109 9.42 -8.87 8.35
N ALA A 110 8.18 -9.25 8.06
CA ALA A 110 7.16 -9.51 9.08
C ALA A 110 7.55 -10.63 10.06
N LEU A 111 8.31 -11.65 9.59
CA LEU A 111 8.82 -12.73 10.42
C LEU A 111 10.04 -12.30 11.27
N ILE A 112 10.96 -11.55 10.68
CA ILE A 112 12.29 -11.32 11.26
C ILE A 112 12.37 -10.04 12.10
N GLU A 113 11.77 -8.94 11.64
CA GLU A 113 11.89 -7.64 12.31
C GLU A 113 11.39 -7.63 13.76
N PRO A 114 10.28 -8.29 14.13
CA PRO A 114 9.85 -8.32 15.53
C PRO A 114 10.94 -8.86 16.47
N THR A 115 11.59 -9.95 16.08
CA THR A 115 12.66 -10.58 16.88
C THR A 115 13.91 -9.71 16.96
N ILE A 116 14.37 -9.16 15.80
CA ILE A 116 15.63 -8.40 15.74
C ILE A 116 15.48 -7.04 16.42
N PHE A 117 14.35 -6.38 16.25
CA PHE A 117 14.12 -5.01 16.76
C PHE A 117 13.31 -4.96 18.06
N GLY A 118 13.05 -6.10 18.70
CA GLY A 118 12.29 -6.16 19.96
C GLY A 118 10.85 -5.64 19.83
N LYS A 119 10.24 -5.76 18.67
CA LYS A 119 8.84 -5.38 18.43
C LYS A 119 7.91 -6.52 18.84
N GLU A 120 6.68 -6.17 19.21
CA GLU A 120 5.64 -7.18 19.41
C GLU A 120 5.35 -7.93 18.11
N GLY A 121 5.27 -9.27 18.20
CA GLY A 121 4.94 -10.13 17.08
C GLY A 121 3.51 -10.63 17.18
N TYR A 122 2.83 -10.74 16.03
CA TYR A 122 1.42 -11.15 15.98
C TYR A 122 1.21 -12.66 15.82
N SER A 123 2.26 -13.45 15.63
CA SER A 123 2.11 -14.86 15.28
C SER A 123 2.29 -15.76 16.49
N SER A 124 1.20 -16.27 17.04
CA SER A 124 1.23 -17.28 18.09
C SER A 124 1.31 -18.70 17.54
N ARG A 125 0.74 -18.97 16.37
CA ARG A 125 0.74 -20.26 15.67
C ARG A 125 0.62 -20.08 14.18
N PHE A 126 1.42 -20.83 13.41
CA PHE A 126 1.43 -20.73 11.94
C PHE A 126 0.43 -21.67 11.27
N GLU A 127 0.22 -22.89 11.76
CA GLU A 127 -0.73 -23.86 11.20
C GLU A 127 -2.20 -23.48 11.45
N ARG A 128 -2.65 -22.35 10.92
CA ARG A 128 -3.96 -21.77 11.22
C ARG A 128 -4.88 -21.55 10.03
N CYS A 129 -4.39 -21.79 8.81
CA CYS A 129 -5.14 -21.57 7.57
C CYS A 129 -5.09 -22.77 6.65
N ASP A 130 -5.96 -22.83 5.66
CA ASP A 130 -6.00 -23.86 4.63
C ASP A 130 -5.19 -23.46 3.40
N GLU A 131 -5.12 -22.17 3.09
CA GLU A 131 -4.29 -21.58 2.03
C GLU A 131 -3.76 -20.21 2.47
N ILE A 132 -2.63 -19.82 1.88
CA ILE A 132 -2.12 -18.45 1.94
C ILE A 132 -2.29 -17.81 0.57
N TRP A 133 -2.80 -16.59 0.55
CA TRP A 133 -2.79 -15.74 -0.63
C TRP A 133 -1.74 -14.66 -0.47
N THR A 134 -0.85 -14.54 -1.45
CA THR A 134 0.19 -13.51 -1.49
C THR A 134 0.03 -12.62 -2.70
N LEU A 135 0.72 -11.50 -2.70
CA LEU A 135 0.84 -10.66 -3.88
C LEU A 135 1.93 -11.22 -4.81
N PRO A 136 1.86 -11.01 -6.14
CA PRO A 136 2.81 -11.57 -7.10
C PRO A 136 4.28 -11.23 -6.82
N ARG A 137 4.57 -10.09 -6.18
CA ARG A 137 5.91 -9.68 -5.75
C ARG A 137 6.53 -10.63 -4.71
N ASP A 138 5.67 -11.28 -3.90
CA ASP A 138 6.10 -12.10 -2.78
C ASP A 138 6.30 -13.58 -3.17
N ARG A 139 6.21 -13.92 -4.46
CA ARG A 139 6.36 -15.30 -4.98
C ARG A 139 7.67 -15.97 -4.55
N CYS A 140 8.76 -15.23 -4.42
CA CYS A 140 10.03 -15.77 -3.95
C CYS A 140 9.96 -16.31 -2.50
N PHE A 141 8.97 -15.90 -1.72
CA PHE A 141 8.75 -16.36 -0.34
C PHE A 141 7.79 -17.54 -0.22
N HIS A 142 7.19 -18.02 -1.32
CA HIS A 142 6.26 -19.17 -1.26
C HIS A 142 6.85 -20.38 -0.56
N PRO A 143 8.08 -20.87 -0.88
CA PRO A 143 8.65 -22.04 -0.19
C PRO A 143 8.83 -21.82 1.32
N MET A 144 9.17 -20.59 1.74
CA MET A 144 9.27 -20.24 3.15
C MET A 144 7.89 -20.29 3.83
N LEU A 145 6.89 -19.69 3.21
CA LEU A 145 5.52 -19.65 3.75
C LEU A 145 4.90 -21.05 3.80
N GLU A 146 5.06 -21.86 2.75
CA GLU A 146 4.60 -23.26 2.72
C GLU A 146 5.21 -24.08 3.85
N SER A 147 6.52 -23.92 4.09
CA SER A 147 7.22 -24.61 5.18
C SER A 147 6.74 -24.14 6.55
N LEU A 148 6.50 -22.85 6.71
CA LEU A 148 6.12 -22.23 7.97
C LEU A 148 4.66 -22.53 8.35
N TYR A 149 3.73 -22.34 7.40
CA TYR A 149 2.30 -22.51 7.62
C TYR A 149 1.76 -23.90 7.31
N ARG A 150 2.55 -24.74 6.63
CA ARG A 150 2.22 -26.12 6.22
C ARG A 150 0.94 -26.21 5.39
N CYS A 151 0.73 -25.22 4.55
CA CYS A 151 -0.39 -25.16 3.62
C CYS A 151 0.04 -24.56 2.28
N PRO A 152 -0.72 -24.77 1.18
CA PRO A 152 -0.41 -24.20 -0.12
C PRO A 152 -0.43 -22.67 -0.12
N VAL A 153 0.46 -22.07 -0.95
CA VAL A 153 0.55 -20.62 -1.17
C VAL A 153 0.25 -20.29 -2.63
N TYR A 154 -0.57 -19.27 -2.85
CA TYR A 154 -0.97 -18.87 -4.20
C TYR A 154 -0.94 -17.35 -4.35
N ASP A 155 -0.59 -16.90 -5.57
CA ASP A 155 -0.68 -15.49 -5.91
C ASP A 155 -2.13 -15.07 -6.16
N VAL A 156 -2.47 -13.87 -5.70
CA VAL A 156 -3.70 -13.14 -6.06
C VAL A 156 -3.34 -11.73 -6.53
N PRO A 157 -4.13 -11.11 -7.42
CA PRO A 157 -3.86 -9.77 -7.89
C PRO A 157 -3.87 -8.73 -6.77
N TYR A 158 -3.00 -7.73 -6.87
CA TYR A 158 -3.11 -6.51 -6.08
C TYR A 158 -4.30 -5.69 -6.58
N LEU A 159 -5.12 -5.21 -5.67
CA LEU A 159 -6.31 -4.42 -5.98
C LEU A 159 -6.11 -2.97 -5.56
N TRP A 160 -6.57 -2.06 -6.41
CA TRP A 160 -6.63 -0.64 -6.11
C TRP A 160 -7.71 0.04 -6.94
N GLU A 161 -8.33 1.06 -6.38
CA GLU A 161 -9.22 1.99 -7.07
C GLU A 161 -9.16 3.37 -6.40
N PRO A 162 -9.51 4.45 -7.11
CA PRO A 162 -9.36 5.81 -6.60
C PRO A 162 -10.43 6.25 -5.59
N ALA A 163 -11.42 5.44 -5.29
CA ALA A 163 -12.62 5.84 -4.54
C ALA A 163 -12.32 6.58 -3.22
N PHE A 164 -11.40 6.05 -2.42
CA PHE A 164 -10.99 6.69 -1.17
C PHE A 164 -10.25 8.00 -1.41
N LEU A 165 -9.33 8.01 -2.37
CA LEU A 165 -8.56 9.20 -2.74
C LEU A 165 -9.44 10.32 -3.27
N GLU A 166 -10.40 10.01 -4.16
CA GLU A 166 -11.38 10.96 -4.71
C GLU A 166 -12.27 11.55 -3.62
N ARG A 167 -12.69 10.71 -2.68
CA ARG A 167 -13.44 11.19 -1.51
C ARG A 167 -12.62 12.17 -0.69
N ARG A 168 -11.37 11.82 -0.37
CA ARG A 168 -10.47 12.72 0.36
C ARG A 168 -10.26 14.03 -0.41
N ALA A 169 -10.05 13.96 -1.72
CA ALA A 169 -9.93 15.14 -2.59
C ALA A 169 -11.20 16.03 -2.53
N THR A 170 -12.37 15.40 -2.50
CA THR A 170 -13.65 16.11 -2.37
C THR A 170 -13.76 16.86 -1.02
N LEU A 171 -13.35 16.19 0.08
CA LEU A 171 -13.32 16.83 1.40
C LEU A 171 -12.32 17.99 1.43
N LEU A 172 -11.12 17.83 0.88
CA LEU A 172 -10.11 18.91 0.80
C LEU A 172 -10.63 20.13 0.03
N ARG A 173 -11.33 19.90 -1.08
CA ARG A 173 -11.94 20.96 -1.87
C ARG A 173 -13.03 21.68 -1.08
N ARG A 174 -13.92 20.91 -0.43
CA ARG A 174 -15.07 21.47 0.32
C ARG A 174 -14.62 22.25 1.55
N ASP A 175 -13.70 21.68 2.35
CA ASP A 175 -13.38 22.19 3.68
C ASP A 175 -12.22 23.20 3.68
N HIS A 176 -11.33 23.10 2.69
CA HIS A 176 -10.09 23.89 2.64
C HIS A 176 -9.88 24.64 1.32
N ALA A 177 -10.77 24.49 0.34
CA ALA A 177 -10.62 25.04 -1.01
C ALA A 177 -9.32 24.57 -1.70
N VAL A 178 -8.85 23.35 -1.38
CA VAL A 178 -7.62 22.76 -1.91
C VAL A 178 -7.97 21.71 -2.96
N GLU A 179 -7.39 21.83 -4.15
CA GLU A 179 -7.56 20.89 -5.24
C GLU A 179 -6.43 19.86 -5.25
N PHE A 180 -6.80 18.58 -5.28
CA PHE A 180 -5.85 17.48 -5.38
C PHE A 180 -5.37 17.29 -6.84
N GLY A 181 -4.10 16.95 -6.98
CA GLY A 181 -3.45 16.58 -8.23
C GLY A 181 -2.38 17.58 -8.68
N TYR A 182 -1.47 17.05 -9.46
CA TYR A 182 -0.40 17.84 -10.06
C TYR A 182 -0.96 18.84 -11.08
N ARG A 183 -0.42 20.05 -11.09
CA ARG A 183 -0.82 21.12 -12.01
C ARG A 183 0.35 21.49 -12.89
N PRO A 184 0.31 21.09 -14.17
CA PRO A 184 1.35 21.48 -15.11
C PRO A 184 1.37 23.00 -15.26
N GLN A 185 2.57 23.56 -15.39
CA GLN A 185 2.77 24.98 -15.60
C GLN A 185 3.19 25.24 -17.05
N PRO A 186 2.74 26.33 -17.67
CA PRO A 186 3.22 26.73 -18.99
C PRO A 186 4.73 26.93 -18.93
N ARG A 187 5.47 26.27 -19.83
CA ARG A 187 6.92 26.38 -19.89
C ARG A 187 7.34 27.79 -20.29
N LYS A 188 8.24 28.38 -19.51
CA LYS A 188 9.09 29.48 -19.99
C LYS A 188 10.32 28.83 -20.64
N GLU A 189 10.70 29.25 -21.83
CA GLU A 189 11.78 28.64 -22.58
C GLU A 189 13.03 28.35 -21.72
N TYR A 190 13.52 27.09 -21.81
CA TYR A 190 14.76 26.59 -21.19
C TYR A 190 14.85 26.64 -19.66
N THR A 191 13.73 26.73 -18.92
CA THR A 191 13.77 26.74 -17.45
C THR A 191 13.35 25.38 -16.87
N PHE A 192 14.08 24.92 -15.82
CA PHE A 192 13.64 23.83 -14.96
C PHE A 192 12.48 24.31 -14.09
N ARG A 193 11.53 23.42 -13.83
CA ARG A 193 10.63 23.63 -12.73
C ARG A 193 11.28 23.09 -11.45
N ALA A 194 11.69 23.96 -10.56
CA ALA A 194 12.21 23.57 -9.26
C ALA A 194 11.10 22.84 -8.47
N LEU A 195 11.25 21.52 -8.29
CA LEU A 195 10.24 20.67 -7.67
C LEU A 195 10.36 20.68 -6.14
N ARG A 196 9.24 20.74 -5.45
CA ARG A 196 9.12 20.37 -4.03
C ARG A 196 9.01 18.85 -3.96
N ALA A 197 10.14 18.17 -3.73
CA ALA A 197 10.21 16.72 -3.66
C ALA A 197 9.74 16.22 -2.30
N ALA A 198 8.81 15.27 -2.26
CA ALA A 198 8.32 14.65 -1.04
C ALA A 198 8.75 13.19 -0.95
N VAL A 199 9.25 12.79 0.21
CA VAL A 199 9.57 11.41 0.59
C VAL A 199 8.60 11.01 1.70
N LEU A 200 7.71 10.07 1.42
CA LEU A 200 6.62 9.68 2.32
C LEU A 200 6.82 8.28 2.93
N GLU A 201 8.06 7.79 2.92
CA GLU A 201 8.36 6.46 3.45
C GLU A 201 8.01 6.36 4.94
N PRO A 202 7.40 5.24 5.40
CA PRO A 202 6.92 5.12 6.78
C PRO A 202 8.04 5.02 7.81
N ASN A 203 9.26 4.64 7.41
CA ASN A 203 10.44 4.48 8.28
C ASN A 203 10.24 3.55 9.50
N ILE A 204 9.38 2.54 9.37
CA ILE A 204 9.05 1.56 10.41
C ILE A 204 9.53 0.15 10.09
N SER A 205 10.03 -0.08 8.89
CA SER A 205 10.55 -1.35 8.38
C SER A 205 11.75 -1.09 7.48
N VAL A 206 12.68 -2.03 7.41
CA VAL A 206 13.83 -1.98 6.50
C VAL A 206 13.43 -1.94 5.02
N THR A 207 12.22 -2.39 4.72
CA THR A 207 11.71 -2.47 3.34
C THR A 207 11.39 -1.11 2.72
N LYS A 208 11.14 -0.08 3.55
CA LYS A 208 10.75 1.27 3.11
C LYS A 208 11.30 2.32 4.06
N THR A 209 12.40 2.94 3.66
CA THR A 209 13.09 3.99 4.43
C THR A 209 13.40 5.20 3.56
N CYS A 210 13.50 6.36 4.18
CA CYS A 210 13.80 7.62 3.49
C CYS A 210 15.27 7.76 3.02
N SER A 211 16.18 6.88 3.46
CA SER A 211 17.63 7.07 3.26
C SER A 211 18.04 7.15 1.78
N ILE A 212 17.60 6.22 0.95
CA ILE A 212 17.92 6.23 -0.49
C ILE A 212 17.22 7.41 -1.21
N PRO A 213 15.93 7.69 -0.99
CA PRO A 213 15.29 8.89 -1.52
C PRO A 213 16.00 10.20 -1.16
N MET A 214 16.47 10.35 0.09
CA MET A 214 17.26 11.51 0.52
C MET A 214 18.52 11.68 -0.33
N LEU A 215 19.27 10.59 -0.55
CA LEU A 215 20.50 10.61 -1.36
C LEU A 215 20.21 10.89 -2.82
N ILE A 216 19.11 10.39 -3.39
CA ILE A 216 18.67 10.69 -4.76
C ILE A 216 18.41 12.19 -4.92
N CYS A 217 17.63 12.78 -3.99
CA CYS A 217 17.33 14.21 -4.02
C CYS A 217 18.59 15.05 -3.89
N ASP A 218 19.49 14.70 -2.98
CA ASP A 218 20.73 15.42 -2.79
C ASP A 218 21.67 15.32 -4.01
N ALA A 219 21.75 14.14 -4.61
CA ALA A 219 22.53 13.94 -5.84
C ALA A 219 21.95 14.74 -7.02
N ALA A 220 20.62 14.78 -7.15
CA ALA A 220 19.94 15.60 -8.16
C ALA A 220 20.22 17.10 -7.93
N PHE A 221 20.12 17.56 -6.71
CA PHE A 221 20.42 18.95 -6.34
C PHE A 221 21.88 19.33 -6.64
N ARG A 222 22.84 18.48 -6.28
CA ARG A 222 24.26 18.71 -6.57
C ARG A 222 24.57 18.75 -8.08
N ALA A 223 23.84 17.94 -8.87
CA ALA A 223 23.98 17.95 -10.33
C ALA A 223 23.28 19.15 -10.98
N ASN A 224 22.18 19.61 -10.40
CA ASN A 224 21.44 20.78 -10.86
C ASN A 224 20.62 21.40 -9.71
N GLU A 225 21.10 22.53 -9.17
CA GLU A 225 20.45 23.21 -8.05
C GLU A 225 19.03 23.71 -8.36
N ASP A 226 18.71 23.94 -9.65
CA ASP A 226 17.40 24.42 -10.10
C ASP A 226 16.34 23.30 -10.21
N ALA A 227 16.75 22.03 -10.09
CA ALA A 227 15.81 20.91 -10.18
C ALA A 227 14.94 20.76 -8.92
N ILE A 228 15.44 21.19 -7.76
CA ILE A 228 14.78 21.00 -6.45
C ILE A 228 14.66 22.34 -5.72
N ALA A 229 13.41 22.71 -5.43
CA ALA A 229 13.10 23.85 -4.57
C ALA A 229 13.29 23.50 -3.08
N GLU A 230 12.65 22.43 -2.65
CA GLU A 230 12.67 21.91 -1.27
C GLU A 230 12.56 20.40 -1.28
N LEU A 231 13.11 19.76 -0.23
CA LEU A 231 12.94 18.34 0.08
C LEU A 231 12.13 18.20 1.37
N HIS A 232 10.99 17.51 1.29
CA HIS A 232 10.12 17.23 2.41
C HIS A 232 10.26 15.76 2.82
N LEU A 233 10.73 15.52 4.03
CA LEU A 233 10.93 14.18 4.60
C LEU A 233 9.86 13.90 5.65
N LEU A 234 8.84 13.17 5.25
CA LEU A 234 7.74 12.80 6.13
C LEU A 234 8.09 11.57 6.98
N ASN A 235 7.36 11.38 8.08
CA ASN A 235 7.56 10.25 9.01
C ASN A 235 8.98 10.17 9.58
N THR A 236 9.64 11.31 9.82
CA THR A 236 11.02 11.35 10.30
C THR A 236 11.18 11.89 11.73
N ILE A 237 10.11 12.40 12.33
CA ILE A 237 10.18 12.99 13.68
C ILE A 237 10.67 11.97 14.73
N GLN A 238 10.26 10.69 14.61
CA GLN A 238 10.73 9.63 15.51
C GLN A 238 12.22 9.28 15.33
N MET A 239 12.85 9.73 14.25
CA MET A 239 14.27 9.47 13.95
C MET A 239 15.19 10.64 14.32
N LYS A 240 14.63 11.79 14.70
CA LYS A 240 15.34 13.07 14.89
C LYS A 240 16.51 13.03 15.88
N ASP A 241 16.44 12.14 16.86
CA ASP A 241 17.46 12.01 17.91
C ASP A 241 18.43 10.84 17.65
N HIS A 242 18.23 10.07 16.57
CA HIS A 242 19.10 8.93 16.27
C HIS A 242 20.38 9.39 15.57
N PRO A 243 21.60 9.16 16.15
CA PRO A 243 22.85 9.70 15.62
C PRO A 243 23.09 9.41 14.14
N THR A 244 22.84 8.17 13.69
CA THR A 244 23.04 7.78 12.29
C THR A 244 22.17 8.60 11.34
N PHE A 245 20.90 8.82 11.69
CA PHE A 245 19.98 9.62 10.87
C PHE A 245 20.41 11.08 10.84
N VAL A 246 20.77 11.64 12.01
CA VAL A 246 21.23 13.02 12.15
C VAL A 246 22.50 13.25 11.31
N HIS A 247 23.48 12.33 11.39
CA HIS A 247 24.70 12.42 10.58
C HIS A 247 24.41 12.34 9.09
N LEU A 248 23.56 11.41 8.64
CA LEU A 248 23.14 11.32 7.26
C LEU A 248 22.48 12.63 6.80
N ALA A 249 21.48 13.10 7.55
CA ALA A 249 20.75 14.32 7.20
C ALA A 249 21.68 15.56 7.11
N ASN A 250 22.60 15.71 8.06
CA ASN A 250 23.55 16.83 8.07
C ASN A 250 24.64 16.73 6.98
N SER A 251 24.89 15.55 6.43
CA SER A 251 25.84 15.38 5.32
C SER A 251 25.31 15.93 3.98
N LEU A 252 23.99 16.03 3.83
CA LEU A 252 23.35 16.46 2.58
C LEU A 252 23.61 17.95 2.31
N ASP A 253 23.86 18.28 1.05
CA ASP A 253 24.00 19.67 0.60
C ASP A 253 22.65 20.40 0.65
N LEU A 254 21.53 19.72 0.40
CA LEU A 254 20.18 20.25 0.61
C LEU A 254 19.98 20.72 2.06
N THR A 255 20.46 19.97 3.07
CA THR A 255 20.37 20.37 4.48
C THR A 255 21.25 21.59 4.76
N LYS A 256 22.50 21.61 4.28
CA LYS A 256 23.41 22.75 4.41
C LYS A 256 22.85 24.03 3.78
N ARG A 257 22.10 23.89 2.71
CA ARG A 257 21.39 25.00 2.02
C ARG A 257 20.03 25.32 2.63
N ARG A 258 19.63 24.66 3.74
CA ARG A 258 18.34 24.84 4.45
C ARG A 258 17.12 24.60 3.56
N LYS A 259 17.21 23.63 2.64
CA LYS A 259 16.15 23.23 1.71
C LYS A 259 15.45 21.93 2.15
N VAL A 260 15.68 21.42 3.36
CA VAL A 260 15.04 20.19 3.87
C VAL A 260 14.07 20.53 5.00
N ARG A 261 12.90 19.92 4.93
CA ARG A 261 11.88 19.91 6.01
C ARG A 261 11.72 18.51 6.54
N PHE A 262 11.73 18.36 7.86
CA PHE A 262 11.46 17.12 8.57
C PHE A 262 10.06 17.19 9.15
N GLU A 263 9.18 16.28 8.70
CA GLU A 263 7.77 16.33 8.99
C GLU A 263 7.29 15.06 9.73
N GLN A 264 6.19 15.19 10.44
CA GLN A 264 5.45 14.08 10.98
C GLN A 264 4.69 13.34 9.86
N ARG A 265 3.85 12.39 10.26
CA ARG A 265 2.96 11.71 9.34
C ARG A 265 1.80 12.63 8.93
N HIS A 266 1.52 12.66 7.64
CA HIS A 266 0.39 13.35 7.04
C HIS A 266 -0.32 12.43 6.04
N ASP A 267 -1.59 12.68 5.75
CA ASP A 267 -2.26 12.01 4.64
C ASP A 267 -1.70 12.49 3.30
N PHE A 268 -1.63 11.56 2.35
CA PHE A 268 -1.02 11.82 1.04
C PHE A 268 -1.70 12.97 0.29
N ALA A 269 -3.03 12.89 0.16
CA ALA A 269 -3.78 13.85 -0.63
C ALA A 269 -3.68 15.26 -0.06
N GLY A 270 -3.85 15.41 1.26
CA GLY A 270 -3.76 16.70 1.93
C GLY A 270 -2.38 17.33 1.83
N TYR A 271 -1.33 16.52 2.01
CA TYR A 271 0.04 17.03 1.97
C TYR A 271 0.49 17.40 0.56
N MET A 272 0.32 16.49 -0.40
CA MET A 272 0.78 16.70 -1.77
C MET A 272 0.05 17.85 -2.46
N SER A 273 -1.23 18.04 -2.19
CA SER A 273 -2.02 19.14 -2.76
C SER A 273 -1.49 20.53 -2.40
N GLN A 274 -0.79 20.66 -1.28
CA GLN A 274 -0.34 21.95 -0.75
C GLN A 274 1.16 22.12 -0.80
N PHE A 275 1.92 21.06 -0.56
CA PHE A 275 3.35 21.15 -0.26
C PHE A 275 4.24 20.34 -1.20
N GLY A 276 3.70 19.41 -2.00
CA GLY A 276 4.50 18.54 -2.86
C GLY A 276 4.24 18.72 -4.36
N ASP A 277 5.29 18.60 -5.15
CA ASP A 277 5.22 18.59 -6.63
C ASP A 277 5.67 17.24 -7.20
N ALA A 278 6.49 16.48 -6.49
CA ALA A 278 7.00 15.18 -6.91
C ALA A 278 7.15 14.23 -5.74
N VAL A 279 7.05 12.93 -5.98
CA VAL A 279 7.29 11.87 -5.00
C VAL A 279 8.58 11.15 -5.35
N VAL A 280 9.50 11.04 -4.40
CA VAL A 280 10.72 10.22 -4.53
C VAL A 280 10.64 9.10 -3.52
N THR A 281 10.76 7.87 -3.99
CA THR A 281 10.53 6.68 -3.17
C THR A 281 11.56 5.59 -3.44
N HIS A 282 11.76 4.72 -2.46
CA HIS A 282 12.56 3.53 -2.56
C HIS A 282 11.95 2.39 -1.75
N GLN A 283 11.99 1.19 -2.30
CA GLN A 283 11.53 0.00 -1.62
C GLN A 283 12.50 -1.16 -1.80
N TRP A 284 12.48 -2.09 -0.87
CA TRP A 284 13.18 -3.37 -0.98
C TRP A 284 12.19 -4.53 -0.91
N GLN A 285 12.00 -5.22 -2.04
CA GLN A 285 11.07 -6.35 -2.18
C GLN A 285 9.64 -6.06 -1.65
N GLN A 286 9.20 -4.80 -1.82
CA GLN A 286 7.84 -4.38 -1.46
C GLN A 286 7.33 -3.32 -2.45
N ASP A 287 7.41 -3.63 -3.73
CA ASP A 287 7.20 -2.70 -4.84
C ASP A 287 5.71 -2.38 -5.14
N GLN A 288 4.75 -3.13 -4.59
CA GLN A 288 3.34 -2.78 -4.64
C GLN A 288 2.95 -1.94 -3.41
N ASN A 289 2.52 -0.70 -3.64
CA ASN A 289 2.23 0.26 -2.60
C ASN A 289 1.11 1.22 -3.03
N THR A 290 0.09 1.36 -2.20
CA THR A 290 -1.04 2.28 -2.44
C THR A 290 -0.58 3.70 -2.73
N LEU A 291 0.40 4.22 -1.99
CA LEU A 291 0.93 5.57 -2.18
C LEU A 291 1.47 5.81 -3.59
N TYR A 292 2.10 4.80 -4.21
CA TYR A 292 2.58 4.92 -5.60
C TYR A 292 1.43 5.11 -6.56
N LEU A 293 0.33 4.39 -6.33
CA LEU A 293 -0.87 4.44 -7.17
C LEU A 293 -1.61 5.76 -6.98
N ASP A 294 -1.66 6.26 -5.76
CA ASP A 294 -2.23 7.58 -5.44
C ASP A 294 -1.43 8.71 -6.11
N ALA A 295 -0.08 8.60 -6.13
CA ALA A 295 0.78 9.56 -6.82
C ALA A 295 0.56 9.53 -8.34
N LEU A 296 0.50 8.34 -8.94
CA LEU A 296 0.21 8.17 -10.37
C LEU A 296 -1.17 8.70 -10.73
N TYR A 297 -2.19 8.42 -9.92
CA TYR A 297 -3.56 8.91 -10.12
C TYR A 297 -3.63 10.43 -10.06
N GLY A 298 -2.94 11.04 -9.09
CA GLY A 298 -2.81 12.48 -8.96
C GLY A 298 -1.96 13.14 -10.05
N GLY A 299 -1.32 12.36 -10.91
CA GLY A 299 -0.43 12.86 -11.97
C GLY A 299 0.89 13.43 -11.44
N TYR A 300 1.26 13.15 -10.19
CA TYR A 300 2.56 13.58 -9.65
C TYR A 300 3.72 12.79 -10.25
N PRO A 301 4.83 13.43 -10.64
CA PRO A 301 6.05 12.70 -11.00
C PRO A 301 6.43 11.75 -9.85
N LEU A 302 6.41 10.46 -10.12
CA LEU A 302 6.80 9.40 -9.18
C LEU A 302 8.15 8.83 -9.59
N ILE A 303 9.20 9.13 -8.83
CA ILE A 303 10.55 8.58 -9.01
C ILE A 303 10.65 7.34 -8.12
N HIS A 304 10.81 6.15 -8.72
CA HIS A 304 10.67 4.89 -8.02
C HIS A 304 11.58 3.78 -8.55
N ASN A 305 11.84 2.75 -7.70
CA ASN A 305 12.56 1.53 -8.09
C ASN A 305 11.65 0.28 -8.20
N SER A 306 10.34 0.46 -8.31
CA SER A 306 9.39 -0.64 -8.46
C SER A 306 9.41 -1.19 -9.88
N LYS A 307 9.86 -2.45 -10.04
CA LYS A 307 9.82 -3.16 -11.34
C LYS A 307 8.39 -3.45 -11.78
N TRP A 308 7.48 -3.60 -10.82
CA TRP A 308 6.06 -3.87 -11.08
C TRP A 308 5.34 -2.72 -11.80
N LEU A 309 5.69 -1.46 -11.48
CA LEU A 309 5.13 -0.30 -12.15
C LEU A 309 5.59 -0.17 -13.61
N GLY A 310 6.71 -0.80 -13.96
CA GLY A 310 7.25 -0.76 -15.32
C GLY A 310 7.53 0.67 -15.79
N SER A 311 6.83 1.09 -16.85
CA SER A 311 6.95 2.44 -17.43
C SER A 311 6.00 3.48 -16.80
N ALA A 312 5.17 3.09 -15.84
CA ALA A 312 4.32 4.05 -15.13
C ALA A 312 5.15 4.78 -14.08
N GLY A 313 5.44 6.05 -14.28
CA GLY A 313 6.35 6.84 -13.45
C GLY A 313 7.76 6.99 -14.05
N TYR A 314 8.70 7.38 -13.20
CA TYR A 314 10.12 7.57 -13.53
C TYR A 314 10.95 6.49 -12.83
N TYR A 315 11.15 5.37 -13.51
CA TYR A 315 11.83 4.21 -12.96
C TYR A 315 13.35 4.39 -12.90
N TYR A 316 13.96 3.98 -11.78
CA TYR A 316 15.38 3.74 -11.62
C TYR A 316 15.66 2.35 -11.04
N PRO A 317 16.77 1.66 -11.40
CA PRO A 317 17.01 0.30 -10.95
C PRO A 317 17.59 0.25 -9.54
N ASP A 318 17.17 -0.74 -8.77
CA ASP A 318 17.71 -1.12 -7.47
C ASP A 318 17.98 0.09 -6.55
N ALA A 319 19.21 0.26 -6.00
CA ALA A 319 19.64 1.41 -5.21
C ALA A 319 20.56 2.36 -6.03
N ASP A 320 20.37 2.44 -7.34
CA ASP A 320 21.16 3.30 -8.23
C ASP A 320 20.77 4.78 -8.06
N ILE A 321 21.43 5.42 -7.09
CA ILE A 321 21.22 6.83 -6.75
C ILE A 321 21.48 7.76 -7.93
N PRO A 322 22.58 7.63 -8.72
CA PRO A 322 22.79 8.43 -9.91
C PRO A 322 21.64 8.35 -10.93
N SER A 323 21.16 7.14 -11.22
CA SER A 323 20.00 6.95 -12.10
C SER A 323 18.73 7.60 -11.53
N GLY A 324 18.47 7.43 -10.22
CA GLY A 324 17.35 8.08 -9.55
C GLY A 324 17.42 9.60 -9.64
N ALA A 325 18.60 10.18 -9.44
CA ALA A 325 18.86 11.62 -9.59
C ALA A 325 18.60 12.10 -11.01
N CYS A 326 19.06 11.37 -12.03
CA CYS A 326 18.77 11.67 -13.43
C CYS A 326 17.27 11.67 -13.72
N ARG A 327 16.50 10.71 -13.16
CA ARG A 327 15.04 10.66 -13.32
C ARG A 327 14.34 11.84 -12.67
N LEU A 328 14.80 12.29 -11.50
CA LEU A 328 14.23 13.46 -10.83
C LEU A 328 14.52 14.76 -11.63
N ILE A 329 15.73 14.91 -12.18
CA ILE A 329 16.09 16.02 -13.07
C ILE A 329 15.27 15.98 -14.36
N GLU A 330 15.07 14.78 -14.95
CA GLU A 330 14.21 14.59 -16.11
C GLU A 330 12.78 15.04 -15.83
N ALA A 331 12.23 14.66 -14.66
CA ALA A 331 10.91 15.08 -14.24
C ALA A 331 10.81 16.60 -14.10
N SER A 332 11.80 17.25 -13.45
CA SER A 332 11.81 18.70 -13.29
C SER A 332 11.89 19.46 -14.62
N ARG A 333 12.44 18.81 -15.65
CA ARG A 333 12.62 19.39 -16.97
C ARG A 333 11.43 19.18 -17.89
N ASN A 334 10.88 17.98 -17.90
CA ASN A 334 10.02 17.51 -18.99
C ASN A 334 8.60 17.10 -18.55
N HIS A 335 8.30 17.03 -17.23
CA HIS A 335 7.03 16.46 -16.78
C HIS A 335 5.83 17.32 -17.21
N ASP A 336 5.94 18.62 -17.12
CA ASP A 336 4.87 19.55 -17.55
C ASP A 336 4.50 19.37 -19.03
N GLU A 337 5.48 19.18 -19.91
CA GLU A 337 5.27 18.95 -21.35
C GLU A 337 4.69 17.56 -21.63
N ASN A 338 5.13 16.56 -20.87
CA ASN A 338 4.76 15.17 -21.07
C ASN A 338 3.53 14.76 -20.22
N PHE A 339 2.88 15.71 -19.55
CA PHE A 339 1.85 15.45 -18.56
C PHE A 339 0.69 14.57 -19.08
N ASP A 340 0.17 14.86 -20.26
CA ASP A 340 -0.94 14.11 -20.84
C ASP A 340 -0.55 12.67 -21.19
N SER A 341 0.66 12.45 -21.69
CA SER A 341 1.16 11.10 -21.98
C SER A 341 1.45 10.32 -20.70
N TYR A 342 2.00 10.99 -19.69
CA TYR A 342 2.23 10.42 -18.36
C TYR A 342 0.91 9.96 -17.71
N ARG A 343 -0.11 10.83 -17.69
CA ARG A 343 -1.44 10.51 -17.15
C ARG A 343 -2.11 9.37 -17.89
N ARG A 344 -1.97 9.30 -19.20
CA ARG A 344 -2.54 8.21 -20.00
C ARG A 344 -1.92 6.87 -19.62
N SER A 345 -0.59 6.79 -19.60
CA SER A 345 0.13 5.58 -19.19
C SER A 345 -0.22 5.16 -17.75
N ALA A 346 -0.29 6.11 -16.83
CA ALA A 346 -0.71 5.86 -15.45
C ALA A 346 -2.15 5.33 -15.39
N SER A 347 -3.10 5.93 -16.11
CA SER A 347 -4.50 5.52 -16.12
C SER A 347 -4.69 4.11 -16.67
N GLU A 348 -3.97 3.73 -17.73
CA GLU A 348 -4.00 2.38 -18.30
C GLU A 348 -3.51 1.35 -17.28
N PHE A 349 -2.41 1.64 -16.59
CA PHE A 349 -1.88 0.79 -15.54
C PHE A 349 -2.87 0.64 -14.36
N LEU A 350 -3.42 1.75 -13.88
CA LEU A 350 -4.34 1.77 -12.73
C LEU A 350 -5.67 1.05 -13.04
N ALA A 351 -6.18 1.17 -14.26
CA ALA A 351 -7.42 0.51 -14.67
C ALA A 351 -7.33 -1.02 -14.53
N ALA A 352 -6.15 -1.61 -14.76
CA ALA A 352 -5.94 -3.05 -14.61
C ALA A 352 -6.00 -3.53 -13.14
N LEU A 353 -5.87 -2.62 -12.17
CA LEU A 353 -5.89 -2.94 -10.74
C LEU A 353 -7.31 -2.88 -10.14
N SER A 354 -8.29 -2.39 -10.90
CA SER A 354 -9.66 -2.22 -10.41
C SER A 354 -10.25 -3.53 -9.88
N PRO A 355 -10.93 -3.51 -8.73
CA PRO A 355 -11.74 -4.64 -8.25
C PRO A 355 -12.76 -5.14 -9.28
N LEU A 356 -13.22 -4.26 -10.17
CA LEU A 356 -14.21 -4.58 -11.20
C LEU A 356 -13.57 -5.07 -12.52
N HIS A 357 -12.23 -5.09 -12.61
CA HIS A 357 -11.57 -5.60 -13.81
C HIS A 357 -11.74 -7.12 -13.91
N THR A 358 -12.18 -7.61 -15.08
CA THR A 358 -12.54 -9.03 -15.31
C THR A 358 -11.41 -10.01 -14.95
N MET A 359 -10.14 -9.65 -15.21
CA MET A 359 -9.01 -10.51 -14.86
C MET A 359 -8.87 -10.69 -13.36
N ASN A 360 -9.08 -9.63 -12.59
CA ASN A 360 -9.01 -9.68 -11.12
C ASN A 360 -10.17 -10.51 -10.56
N GLN A 361 -11.40 -10.30 -11.04
CA GLN A 361 -12.57 -11.10 -10.68
C GLN A 361 -12.33 -12.58 -11.00
N THR A 362 -11.80 -12.90 -12.18
CA THR A 362 -11.49 -14.28 -12.59
C THR A 362 -10.43 -14.91 -11.69
N ALA A 363 -9.38 -14.19 -11.33
CA ALA A 363 -8.31 -14.70 -10.46
C ALA A 363 -8.83 -15.05 -9.07
N TYR A 364 -9.58 -14.14 -8.45
CA TYR A 364 -10.18 -14.40 -7.13
C TYR A 364 -11.27 -15.47 -7.17
N SER A 365 -12.08 -15.52 -8.23
CA SER A 365 -13.04 -16.62 -8.44
C SER A 365 -12.35 -17.98 -8.47
N ARG A 366 -11.26 -18.11 -9.23
CA ARG A 366 -10.47 -19.36 -9.29
C ARG A 366 -9.92 -19.76 -7.93
N SER A 367 -9.41 -18.79 -7.17
CA SER A 367 -8.85 -19.05 -5.83
C SER A 367 -9.93 -19.54 -4.87
N LEU A 368 -11.10 -18.92 -4.84
CA LEU A 368 -12.22 -19.34 -3.99
C LEU A 368 -12.77 -20.72 -4.41
N LEU A 369 -12.98 -20.97 -5.70
CA LEU A 369 -13.47 -22.26 -6.20
C LEU A 369 -12.46 -23.38 -5.93
N ARG A 370 -11.17 -23.15 -6.11
CA ARG A 370 -10.11 -24.11 -5.75
C ARG A 370 -10.18 -24.44 -4.25
N LEU A 371 -10.19 -23.42 -3.39
CA LEU A 371 -10.24 -23.56 -1.92
C LEU A 371 -11.40 -24.45 -1.46
N THR A 372 -12.57 -24.30 -2.10
CA THR A 372 -13.79 -25.02 -1.72
C THR A 372 -13.96 -26.36 -2.43
N SER A 373 -13.26 -26.61 -3.54
CA SER A 373 -13.33 -27.88 -4.29
C SER A 373 -12.35 -28.95 -3.77
N VAL A 374 -11.33 -28.57 -3.01
CA VAL A 374 -10.39 -29.54 -2.41
C VAL A 374 -11.09 -30.21 -1.21
N ARG A 375 -11.72 -31.36 -1.46
CA ARG A 375 -12.12 -32.29 -0.40
C ARG A 375 -10.85 -32.74 0.33
N ASP A 376 -10.91 -32.71 1.67
CA ASP A 376 -9.81 -33.10 2.56
C ASP A 376 -9.08 -34.37 2.07
N ARG A 377 -7.90 -34.24 1.48
CA ARG A 377 -6.98 -35.37 1.29
C ARG A 377 -6.36 -35.84 2.61
N ARG A 378 -6.64 -35.19 3.74
CA ARG A 378 -6.14 -35.57 5.07
C ARG A 378 -6.97 -36.62 5.77
N ALA A 379 -8.12 -37.05 5.22
CA ALA A 379 -8.98 -38.10 5.77
C ALA A 379 -8.67 -39.50 5.20
N ALA A 380 -7.61 -39.64 4.42
CA ALA A 380 -7.26 -40.89 3.73
C ALA A 380 -5.80 -41.30 3.96
N CYS A 381 -5.28 -41.14 5.19
CA CYS A 381 -4.07 -41.81 5.66
C CYS A 381 -4.25 -42.36 7.07
#